data_bc8acf00ea212f754517646cc9562e44
#
_entry.id   bc8acf00ea212f754517646cc9562e44
#
_cell.length_a   1.000
_cell.length_b   1.000
_cell.length_c   1.000
_cell.angle_alpha   90.00
_cell.angle_beta   90.00
_cell.angle_gamma   90.00
#
_symmetry.space_group_name_H-M   'P 1'
#
loop_
_entity.id
_entity.type
_entity.pdbx_description
1 polymer ?
#
loop_
_entity_poly.entity_id
_entity_poly.type
_entity_poly.pdbx_seq_one_letter_code
_entity_poly.pdbx_strand_id
1 'polypeptide(L)'
;MKTYKIALLPGDGLGRDVTEAAKAVLEKAAARNGFSLVTTSYPWSCDYYLENGSMMPGNGIETLRSFDAILLGAVGWPRKVPDSVSLHGLLLPIRKAFVQYANIRPHRLLPGVQGPLRSENFDILCIRENTEGEYSGAGGRVHQGTDSEVAVETSIFTRKGVERILRFGFEQARARGGKLASVTKSNAQRYSMVFWDETTERLSAEYPDVEVSSYHIDAMAARMVMAPESLDVVVASNLFGDILTDLGAAIQGGLGFAASANINPDRSAPSMFEPVHGSAPDIAHLGIANPIAAIWSGAMMLEHLGETGAAGKVMAAIEATTARGIGASPGRDKTDAITASVISALD
;
A
#
# COMPACT_ATOMS: atom_id res chain seq x y z
N MET A 1 -14.76 -6.13 26.28
CA MET A 1 -14.80 -5.98 24.82
C MET A 1 -13.48 -5.32 24.43
N LYS A 2 -12.74 -5.87 23.47
CA LYS A 2 -11.47 -5.31 23.01
C LYS A 2 -11.73 -4.03 22.24
N THR A 3 -10.91 -3.01 22.42
CA THR A 3 -11.09 -1.70 21.79
C THR A 3 -9.78 -1.26 21.17
N TYR A 4 -9.84 -0.82 19.91
CA TYR A 4 -8.68 -0.31 19.18
C TYR A 4 -8.87 1.18 18.86
N LYS A 5 -7.82 1.95 19.00
CA LYS A 5 -7.76 3.37 18.64
C LYS A 5 -7.21 3.51 17.22
N ILE A 6 -8.00 4.05 16.32
CA ILE A 6 -7.62 4.22 14.92
C ILE A 6 -7.55 5.70 14.58
N ALA A 7 -6.40 6.16 14.09
CA ALA A 7 -6.28 7.47 13.49
C ALA A 7 -6.78 7.43 12.05
N LEU A 8 -7.71 8.31 11.70
CA LEU A 8 -8.17 8.50 10.34
C LEU A 8 -7.49 9.72 9.74
N LEU A 9 -6.86 9.54 8.58
CA LEU A 9 -6.27 10.59 7.77
C LEU A 9 -6.97 10.60 6.41
N PRO A 10 -8.17 11.21 6.27
CA PRO A 10 -8.92 11.19 5.01
C PRO A 10 -8.13 11.84 3.86
N GLY A 11 -7.35 12.88 4.15
CA GLY A 11 -6.51 13.56 3.19
C GLY A 11 -7.30 14.42 2.21
N ASP A 12 -7.00 14.28 0.91
CA ASP A 12 -7.49 15.12 -0.18
C ASP A 12 -8.47 14.40 -1.11
N GLY A 13 -9.27 15.18 -1.80
CA GLY A 13 -10.11 14.69 -2.91
C GLY A 13 -11.01 13.53 -2.50
N LEU A 14 -10.99 12.45 -3.30
CA LEU A 14 -11.81 11.25 -3.06
C LEU A 14 -11.36 10.45 -1.81
N GLY A 15 -10.18 10.76 -1.26
CA GLY A 15 -9.72 10.12 -0.03
C GLY A 15 -10.71 10.26 1.13
N ARG A 16 -11.45 11.37 1.18
CA ARG A 16 -12.52 11.61 2.17
C ARG A 16 -13.68 10.63 1.99
N ASP A 17 -14.13 10.44 0.76
CA ASP A 17 -15.26 9.57 0.44
C ASP A 17 -14.93 8.10 0.74
N VAL A 18 -13.76 7.63 0.31
CA VAL A 18 -13.37 6.23 0.49
C VAL A 18 -13.00 5.89 1.94
N THR A 19 -12.50 6.88 2.72
CA THR A 19 -12.22 6.68 4.15
C THR A 19 -13.51 6.53 4.95
N GLU A 20 -14.52 7.36 4.70
CA GLU A 20 -15.84 7.22 5.36
C GLU A 20 -16.52 5.90 4.99
N ALA A 21 -16.45 5.49 3.73
CA ALA A 21 -16.94 4.20 3.27
C ALA A 21 -16.25 3.02 4.00
N ALA A 22 -14.91 3.04 4.06
CA ALA A 22 -14.14 2.01 4.75
C ALA A 22 -14.48 1.99 6.25
N LYS A 23 -14.52 3.15 6.91
CA LYS A 23 -14.89 3.28 8.32
C LYS A 23 -16.26 2.63 8.60
N ALA A 24 -17.29 2.94 7.81
CA ALA A 24 -18.63 2.40 8.01
C ALA A 24 -18.65 0.85 7.94
N VAL A 25 -17.94 0.26 6.98
CA VAL A 25 -17.82 -1.20 6.84
C VAL A 25 -17.06 -1.80 8.02
N LEU A 26 -15.94 -1.19 8.44
CA LEU A 26 -15.10 -1.70 9.51
C LEU A 26 -15.79 -1.61 10.88
N GLU A 27 -16.53 -0.55 11.16
CA GLU A 27 -17.31 -0.39 12.39
C GLU A 27 -18.44 -1.46 12.45
N LYS A 28 -19.09 -1.74 11.32
CA LYS A 28 -20.08 -2.81 11.24
C LYS A 28 -19.46 -4.19 11.48
N ALA A 29 -18.32 -4.46 10.85
CA ALA A 29 -17.57 -5.70 11.05
C ALA A 29 -17.12 -5.87 12.50
N ALA A 30 -16.61 -4.80 13.13
CA ALA A 30 -16.19 -4.80 14.53
C ALA A 30 -17.35 -5.14 15.47
N ALA A 31 -18.48 -4.46 15.32
CA ALA A 31 -19.67 -4.70 16.15
C ALA A 31 -20.16 -6.16 16.08
N ARG A 32 -20.07 -6.79 14.90
CA ARG A 32 -20.47 -8.20 14.70
C ARG A 32 -19.47 -9.23 15.22
N ASN A 33 -18.23 -8.82 15.44
CA ASN A 33 -17.17 -9.72 15.91
C ASN A 33 -16.74 -9.44 17.36
N GLY A 34 -17.50 -8.61 18.11
CA GLY A 34 -17.35 -8.43 19.56
C GLY A 34 -16.15 -7.55 19.98
N PHE A 35 -15.69 -6.64 19.10
CA PHE A 35 -14.72 -5.60 19.41
C PHE A 35 -15.22 -4.22 18.97
N SER A 36 -14.50 -3.16 19.29
CA SER A 36 -14.84 -1.79 18.90
C SER A 36 -13.64 -1.06 18.31
N LEU A 37 -13.93 -0.16 17.37
CA LEU A 37 -12.98 0.79 16.81
C LEU A 37 -13.34 2.18 17.32
N VAL A 38 -12.41 2.84 18.01
CA VAL A 38 -12.53 4.25 18.40
C VAL A 38 -11.70 5.06 17.42
N THR A 39 -12.38 5.76 16.53
CA THR A 39 -11.77 6.52 15.45
C THR A 39 -11.58 7.99 15.83
N THR A 40 -10.43 8.57 15.48
CA THR A 40 -10.16 10.01 15.56
C THR A 40 -9.68 10.50 14.21
N SER A 41 -10.39 11.47 13.64
CA SER A 41 -10.06 12.02 12.32
C SER A 41 -9.20 13.28 12.44
N TYR A 42 -8.17 13.36 11.60
CA TYR A 42 -7.28 14.52 11.49
C TYR A 42 -7.39 15.13 10.09
N PRO A 43 -7.50 16.47 9.98
CA PRO A 43 -7.70 17.15 8.70
C PRO A 43 -6.40 17.37 7.91
N TRP A 44 -5.37 16.55 8.16
CA TRP A 44 -4.05 16.72 7.55
C TRP A 44 -4.08 16.39 6.06
N SER A 45 -3.81 17.42 5.24
CA SER A 45 -4.08 17.40 3.81
C SER A 45 -3.39 18.57 3.11
N CYS A 46 -3.52 18.68 1.81
CA CYS A 46 -3.11 19.86 1.05
C CYS A 46 -3.90 21.11 1.47
N ASP A 47 -5.20 20.98 1.76
CA ASP A 47 -5.99 22.10 2.30
C ASP A 47 -5.44 22.56 3.65
N TYR A 48 -5.10 21.63 4.54
CA TYR A 48 -4.44 21.94 5.81
C TYR A 48 -3.10 22.66 5.61
N TYR A 49 -2.30 22.24 4.62
CA TYR A 49 -1.05 22.89 4.26
C TYR A 49 -1.25 24.34 3.82
N LEU A 50 -2.25 24.61 2.99
CA LEU A 50 -2.54 25.98 2.53
C LEU A 50 -2.94 26.91 3.65
N GLU A 51 -3.57 26.39 4.70
CA GLU A 51 -3.97 27.18 5.87
C GLU A 51 -2.85 27.34 6.91
N ASN A 52 -2.01 26.32 7.09
CA ASN A 52 -1.08 26.23 8.22
C ASN A 52 0.41 26.23 7.82
N GLY A 53 0.73 26.15 6.52
CA GLY A 53 2.11 26.10 6.02
C GLY A 53 2.83 24.77 6.25
N SER A 54 2.14 23.75 6.74
CA SER A 54 2.67 22.40 6.95
C SER A 54 1.59 21.36 6.69
N MET A 55 1.97 20.12 6.27
CA MET A 55 1.01 19.05 5.96
C MET A 55 0.39 18.42 7.23
N MET A 56 1.05 18.56 8.36
CA MET A 56 0.58 18.17 9.71
C MET A 56 1.25 19.08 10.76
N PRO A 57 0.73 19.16 11.98
CA PRO A 57 1.36 19.95 13.06
C PRO A 57 2.71 19.33 13.46
N GLY A 58 3.59 20.14 14.06
CA GLY A 58 4.94 19.71 14.47
C GLY A 58 4.96 18.50 15.44
N ASN A 59 3.90 18.29 16.22
CA ASN A 59 3.71 17.13 17.09
C ASN A 59 2.87 16.01 16.44
N GLY A 60 2.62 16.06 15.13
CA GLY A 60 1.76 15.12 14.42
C GLY A 60 2.20 13.66 14.57
N ILE A 61 3.50 13.39 14.43
CA ILE A 61 4.06 12.05 14.62
C ILE A 61 3.83 11.55 16.05
N GLU A 62 4.06 12.39 17.05
CA GLU A 62 3.85 11.98 18.45
C GLU A 62 2.37 11.74 18.75
N THR A 63 1.49 12.55 18.17
CA THR A 63 0.04 12.34 18.25
C THR A 63 -0.37 10.97 17.72
N LEU A 64 0.13 10.59 16.52
CA LEU A 64 -0.19 9.31 15.89
C LEU A 64 0.37 8.11 16.68
N ARG A 65 1.44 8.27 17.42
CA ARG A 65 2.07 7.18 18.19
C ARG A 65 1.15 6.54 19.22
N SER A 66 0.12 7.26 19.66
CA SER A 66 -0.84 6.77 20.67
C SER A 66 -1.96 5.88 20.10
N PHE A 67 -1.97 5.65 18.79
CA PHE A 67 -2.97 4.84 18.10
C PHE A 67 -2.45 3.41 17.84
N ASP A 68 -3.37 2.47 17.71
CA ASP A 68 -3.07 1.08 17.36
C ASP A 68 -2.79 0.92 15.86
N ALA A 69 -3.45 1.73 15.02
CA ALA A 69 -3.26 1.78 13.58
C ALA A 69 -3.71 3.12 12.99
N ILE A 70 -3.29 3.36 11.75
CA ILE A 70 -3.65 4.54 10.95
C ILE A 70 -4.36 4.06 9.69
N LEU A 71 -5.54 4.61 9.40
CA LEU A 71 -6.23 4.44 8.13
C LEU A 71 -6.16 5.76 7.36
N LEU A 72 -5.50 5.73 6.21
CA LEU A 72 -5.31 6.89 5.36
C LEU A 72 -6.14 6.73 4.08
N GLY A 73 -6.76 7.81 3.63
CA GLY A 73 -7.50 7.85 2.38
C GLY A 73 -6.59 8.08 1.19
N ALA A 74 -6.36 9.34 0.83
CA ALA A 74 -5.44 9.71 -0.24
C ALA A 74 -4.91 11.13 -0.01
N VAL A 75 -3.65 11.38 -0.38
CA VAL A 75 -3.02 12.69 -0.19
C VAL A 75 -2.38 13.14 -1.49
N GLY A 76 -2.54 14.43 -1.78
CA GLY A 76 -1.94 15.11 -2.91
C GLY A 76 -2.96 15.89 -3.73
N TRP A 77 -2.56 17.08 -4.12
CA TRP A 77 -3.31 17.94 -5.06
C TRP A 77 -2.31 18.76 -5.88
N PRO A 78 -1.67 18.16 -6.90
CA PRO A 78 -0.52 18.77 -7.61
C PRO A 78 -0.77 20.17 -8.16
N ARG A 79 -2.03 20.49 -8.51
CA ARG A 79 -2.42 21.84 -8.96
C ARG A 79 -2.42 22.91 -7.88
N LYS A 80 -2.46 22.52 -6.59
CA LYS A 80 -2.47 23.43 -5.44
C LYS A 80 -1.18 23.34 -4.62
N VAL A 81 -0.69 22.15 -4.40
CA VAL A 81 0.48 21.84 -3.56
C VAL A 81 1.35 20.85 -4.31
N PRO A 82 2.64 21.15 -4.54
CA PRO A 82 3.56 20.22 -5.20
C PRO A 82 3.63 18.86 -4.50
N ASP A 83 3.74 17.77 -5.25
CA ASP A 83 3.86 16.42 -4.69
C ASP A 83 5.08 16.27 -3.77
N SER A 84 6.16 16.98 -4.04
CA SER A 84 7.33 17.07 -3.15
C SER A 84 6.98 17.60 -1.76
N VAL A 85 5.98 18.46 -1.63
CA VAL A 85 5.50 18.97 -0.34
C VAL A 85 4.56 17.96 0.33
N SER A 86 3.57 17.44 -0.40
CA SER A 86 2.57 16.53 0.17
C SER A 86 3.19 15.20 0.62
N LEU A 87 4.05 14.60 -0.20
CA LEU A 87 4.73 13.34 0.12
C LEU A 87 5.75 13.51 1.26
N HIS A 88 6.64 14.51 1.16
CA HIS A 88 7.68 14.75 2.16
C HIS A 88 7.16 15.41 3.43
N GLY A 89 5.98 16.02 3.41
CA GLY A 89 5.36 16.65 4.57
C GLY A 89 4.45 15.73 5.41
N LEU A 90 3.98 14.60 4.85
CA LEU A 90 3.05 13.72 5.56
C LEU A 90 3.44 12.24 5.46
N LEU A 91 3.35 11.64 4.26
CA LEU A 91 3.48 10.18 4.10
C LEU A 91 4.86 9.65 4.48
N LEU A 92 5.92 10.22 3.89
CA LEU A 92 7.28 9.76 4.13
C LEU A 92 7.75 9.98 5.58
N PRO A 93 7.45 11.12 6.25
CA PRO A 93 7.73 11.28 7.66
C PRO A 93 7.05 10.23 8.56
N ILE A 94 5.77 9.90 8.31
CA ILE A 94 5.06 8.86 9.07
C ILE A 94 5.72 7.51 8.87
N ARG A 95 5.98 7.09 7.63
CA ARG A 95 6.61 5.81 7.31
C ARG A 95 7.99 5.67 7.94
N LYS A 96 8.81 6.73 7.88
CA LYS A 96 10.16 6.75 8.48
C LYS A 96 10.11 6.74 10.01
N ALA A 97 9.30 7.61 10.62
CA ALA A 97 9.22 7.73 12.08
C ALA A 97 8.68 6.47 12.76
N PHE A 98 7.78 5.75 12.11
CA PHE A 98 7.21 4.51 12.61
C PHE A 98 7.87 3.25 12.05
N VAL A 99 8.97 3.41 11.33
CA VAL A 99 9.74 2.30 10.76
C VAL A 99 8.82 1.30 10.01
N GLN A 100 7.90 1.83 9.21
CA GLN A 100 6.96 1.05 8.40
C GLN A 100 7.68 0.54 7.15
N TYR A 101 8.65 -0.35 7.34
CA TYR A 101 9.60 -0.73 6.29
C TYR A 101 9.05 -1.71 5.26
N ALA A 102 7.96 -2.41 5.57
CA ALA A 102 7.33 -3.34 4.65
C ALA A 102 6.02 -2.73 4.11
N ASN A 103 6.02 -2.37 2.83
CA ASN A 103 4.79 -2.02 2.13
C ASN A 103 4.26 -3.27 1.42
N ILE A 104 3.06 -3.70 1.79
CA ILE A 104 2.42 -4.92 1.30
C ILE A 104 1.28 -4.52 0.38
N ARG A 105 1.27 -5.07 -0.84
CA ARG A 105 0.23 -4.84 -1.85
C ARG A 105 -0.21 -6.18 -2.48
N PRO A 106 -1.40 -6.69 -2.12
CA PRO A 106 -1.96 -7.88 -2.74
C PRO A 106 -2.52 -7.55 -4.13
N HIS A 107 -2.28 -8.43 -5.08
CA HIS A 107 -2.80 -8.32 -6.44
C HIS A 107 -3.49 -9.63 -6.83
N ARG A 108 -4.81 -9.60 -6.92
CA ARG A 108 -5.63 -10.68 -7.43
C ARG A 108 -6.89 -10.13 -8.07
N LEU A 109 -7.42 -10.84 -9.04
CA LEU A 109 -8.68 -10.46 -9.66
C LEU A 109 -9.84 -10.85 -8.73
N LEU A 110 -10.65 -9.88 -8.34
CA LEU A 110 -11.84 -10.15 -7.54
C LEU A 110 -12.96 -10.74 -8.41
N PRO A 111 -13.82 -11.62 -7.87
CA PRO A 111 -14.94 -12.18 -8.62
C PRO A 111 -15.81 -11.08 -9.27
N GLY A 112 -16.12 -11.22 -10.54
CA GLY A 112 -16.92 -10.25 -11.30
C GLY A 112 -16.16 -9.05 -11.85
N VAL A 113 -14.92 -8.81 -11.40
CA VAL A 113 -14.04 -7.77 -11.95
C VAL A 113 -13.37 -8.28 -13.23
N GLN A 114 -13.35 -7.46 -14.27
CA GLN A 114 -12.66 -7.77 -15.52
C GLN A 114 -11.25 -7.18 -15.51
N GLY A 115 -10.26 -8.03 -15.66
CA GLY A 115 -8.86 -7.62 -15.86
C GLY A 115 -8.48 -7.53 -17.35
N PRO A 116 -7.36 -6.89 -17.68
CA PRO A 116 -6.87 -6.78 -19.06
C PRO A 116 -6.17 -8.05 -19.58
N LEU A 117 -5.86 -9.00 -18.69
CA LEU A 117 -5.12 -10.20 -19.04
C LEU A 117 -6.05 -11.36 -19.44
N ARG A 118 -5.49 -12.34 -20.17
CA ARG A 118 -6.17 -13.61 -20.45
C ARG A 118 -6.21 -14.54 -19.24
N SER A 119 -5.17 -14.49 -18.40
CA SER A 119 -5.11 -15.26 -17.15
C SER A 119 -5.84 -14.47 -16.07
N GLU A 120 -6.87 -15.08 -15.49
CA GLU A 120 -7.64 -14.52 -14.38
C GLU A 120 -7.25 -15.15 -13.03
N ASN A 121 -6.47 -16.23 -13.06
CA ASN A 121 -6.10 -16.99 -11.87
C ASN A 121 -4.69 -16.62 -11.42
N PHE A 122 -4.55 -15.52 -10.70
CA PHE A 122 -3.31 -15.11 -10.05
C PHE A 122 -3.60 -14.50 -8.67
N ASP A 123 -2.67 -14.71 -7.75
CA ASP A 123 -2.70 -14.14 -6.39
C ASP A 123 -1.26 -13.81 -6.00
N ILE A 124 -0.85 -12.57 -6.26
CA ILE A 124 0.51 -12.09 -6.06
C ILE A 124 0.54 -11.17 -4.85
N LEU A 125 1.46 -11.42 -3.92
CA LEU A 125 1.75 -10.52 -2.82
C LEU A 125 3.04 -9.76 -3.12
N CYS A 126 2.94 -8.48 -3.49
CA CYS A 126 4.10 -7.62 -3.65
C CYS A 126 4.52 -7.02 -2.30
N ILE A 127 5.80 -7.14 -1.99
CA ILE A 127 6.44 -6.59 -0.80
C ILE A 127 7.50 -5.60 -1.27
N ARG A 128 7.25 -4.33 -0.98
CA ARG A 128 8.10 -3.19 -1.33
C ARG A 128 8.86 -2.72 -0.10
N GLU A 129 10.18 -2.57 -0.17
CA GLU A 129 10.93 -1.80 0.82
C GLU A 129 10.39 -0.36 0.84
N ASN A 130 10.23 0.23 2.02
CA ASN A 130 9.41 1.44 2.15
C ASN A 130 10.11 2.61 2.87
N THR A 131 11.38 2.47 3.25
CA THR A 131 12.06 3.45 4.12
C THR A 131 13.42 3.91 3.64
N GLU A 132 14.02 3.21 2.69
CA GLU A 132 15.33 3.52 2.11
C GLU A 132 15.33 3.31 0.59
N GLY A 133 16.46 2.96 0.00
CA GLY A 133 16.60 2.76 -1.43
C GLY A 133 16.61 4.06 -2.21
N GLU A 134 15.88 4.09 -3.30
CA GLU A 134 15.81 5.22 -4.23
C GLU A 134 15.05 6.41 -3.64
N TYR A 135 14.18 6.17 -2.65
CA TYR A 135 13.44 7.20 -1.91
C TYR A 135 14.16 7.65 -0.63
N SER A 136 15.45 7.42 -0.52
CA SER A 136 16.26 7.83 0.65
C SER A 136 16.23 9.34 0.91
N GLY A 137 16.05 10.14 -0.16
CA GLY A 137 16.08 11.60 -0.12
C GLY A 137 17.51 12.15 -0.01
N ALA A 138 18.51 11.35 -0.34
CA ALA A 138 19.91 11.78 -0.37
C ALA A 138 20.26 12.32 -1.76
N GLY A 139 20.54 13.63 -1.85
CA GLY A 139 20.83 14.26 -3.13
C GLY A 139 20.84 15.77 -3.03
N GLY A 140 20.80 16.42 -4.17
CA GLY A 140 20.75 17.86 -4.26
C GLY A 140 20.89 18.38 -5.68
N ARG A 141 20.81 19.70 -5.80
CA ARG A 141 20.98 20.40 -7.07
C ARG A 141 22.02 21.52 -6.91
N VAL A 142 22.91 21.66 -7.88
CA VAL A 142 23.92 22.73 -7.94
C VAL A 142 23.75 23.49 -9.26
N HIS A 143 24.18 24.76 -9.28
CA HIS A 143 24.07 25.68 -10.41
C HIS A 143 22.64 25.85 -10.94
N GLN A 144 21.65 25.87 -10.04
CA GLN A 144 20.23 25.92 -10.39
C GLN A 144 19.93 27.15 -11.28
N GLY A 145 19.11 26.90 -12.32
CA GLY A 145 18.69 27.94 -13.26
C GLY A 145 19.74 28.37 -14.29
N THR A 146 20.83 27.62 -14.42
CA THR A 146 21.88 27.83 -15.45
C THR A 146 22.01 26.61 -16.37
N ASP A 147 22.69 26.78 -17.51
CA ASP A 147 22.99 25.68 -18.45
C ASP A 147 23.90 24.59 -17.84
N SER A 148 24.56 24.90 -16.72
CA SER A 148 25.43 23.99 -15.98
C SER A 148 24.74 23.34 -14.77
N GLU A 149 23.41 23.39 -14.71
CA GLU A 149 22.64 22.82 -13.61
C GLU A 149 22.84 21.30 -13.54
N VAL A 150 23.11 20.79 -12.33
CA VAL A 150 23.26 19.37 -12.04
C VAL A 150 22.31 18.97 -10.93
N ALA A 151 21.56 17.90 -11.14
CA ALA A 151 20.76 17.24 -10.11
C ALA A 151 21.37 15.87 -9.78
N VAL A 152 21.51 15.59 -8.50
CA VAL A 152 22.00 14.29 -7.98
C VAL A 152 20.95 13.71 -7.08
N GLU A 153 20.59 12.45 -7.32
CA GLU A 153 19.74 11.63 -6.45
C GLU A 153 20.51 10.35 -6.15
N THR A 154 20.65 10.00 -4.87
CA THR A 154 21.47 8.85 -4.45
C THR A 154 20.58 7.80 -3.80
N SER A 155 20.57 6.58 -4.35
CA SER A 155 19.95 5.42 -3.73
C SER A 155 20.82 4.89 -2.60
N ILE A 156 20.24 4.65 -1.44
CA ILE A 156 20.95 4.14 -0.25
C ILE A 156 20.34 2.80 0.16
N PHE A 157 21.18 1.76 0.16
CA PHE A 157 20.81 0.41 0.59
C PHE A 157 21.67 0.00 1.76
N THR A 158 21.08 -0.15 2.94
CA THR A 158 21.79 -0.63 4.12
C THR A 158 21.62 -2.13 4.27
N ARG A 159 22.61 -2.80 4.87
CA ARG A 159 22.48 -4.23 5.21
C ARG A 159 21.22 -4.49 6.04
N LYS A 160 20.97 -3.67 7.06
CA LYS A 160 19.79 -3.79 7.92
C LYS A 160 18.51 -3.67 7.11
N GLY A 161 18.41 -2.69 6.20
CA GLY A 161 17.22 -2.45 5.40
C GLY A 161 16.94 -3.60 4.42
N VAL A 162 17.98 -4.02 3.67
CA VAL A 162 17.85 -5.12 2.71
C VAL A 162 17.54 -6.45 3.41
N GLU A 163 18.24 -6.79 4.49
CA GLU A 163 17.99 -8.03 5.22
C GLU A 163 16.58 -8.10 5.80
N ARG A 164 16.10 -7.05 6.44
CA ARG A 164 14.78 -7.09 7.10
C ARG A 164 13.64 -7.23 6.10
N ILE A 165 13.71 -6.56 4.94
CA ILE A 165 12.65 -6.67 3.94
C ILE A 165 12.68 -8.04 3.24
N LEU A 166 13.86 -8.57 2.96
CA LEU A 166 14.00 -9.91 2.39
C LEU A 166 13.52 -10.98 3.37
N ARG A 167 13.93 -10.93 4.66
CA ARG A 167 13.42 -11.85 5.69
C ARG A 167 11.90 -11.79 5.79
N PHE A 168 11.33 -10.59 5.78
CA PHE A 168 9.88 -10.44 5.77
C PHE A 168 9.27 -11.10 4.52
N GLY A 169 9.89 -10.94 3.34
CA GLY A 169 9.48 -11.61 2.12
C GLY A 169 9.52 -13.14 2.23
N PHE A 170 10.61 -13.70 2.77
CA PHE A 170 10.75 -15.14 3.01
C PHE A 170 9.67 -15.69 3.96
N GLU A 171 9.39 -14.98 5.07
CA GLU A 171 8.33 -15.39 6.01
C GLU A 171 6.94 -15.35 5.35
N GLN A 172 6.67 -14.35 4.52
CA GLN A 172 5.42 -14.29 3.77
C GLN A 172 5.32 -15.42 2.74
N ALA A 173 6.39 -15.73 2.03
CA ALA A 173 6.42 -16.85 1.08
C ALA A 173 6.18 -18.20 1.79
N ARG A 174 6.83 -18.43 2.94
CA ARG A 174 6.64 -19.62 3.77
C ARG A 174 5.19 -19.77 4.25
N ALA A 175 4.52 -18.66 4.58
CA ALA A 175 3.12 -18.67 5.01
C ALA A 175 2.11 -18.85 3.86
N ARG A 176 2.55 -18.77 2.60
CA ARG A 176 1.73 -18.87 1.39
C ARG A 176 2.12 -20.10 0.55
N GLY A 177 2.45 -19.89 -0.72
CA GLY A 177 2.76 -20.96 -1.69
C GLY A 177 4.21 -21.44 -1.67
N GLY A 178 5.06 -20.89 -0.81
CA GLY A 178 6.48 -21.26 -0.71
C GLY A 178 7.36 -20.75 -1.83
N LYS A 179 6.93 -19.71 -2.59
CA LYS A 179 7.68 -19.14 -3.71
C LYS A 179 7.98 -17.66 -3.47
N LEU A 180 9.26 -17.30 -3.60
CA LEU A 180 9.74 -15.92 -3.51
C LEU A 180 10.44 -15.51 -4.80
N ALA A 181 9.97 -14.45 -5.43
CA ALA A 181 10.63 -13.79 -6.54
C ALA A 181 11.31 -12.51 -6.06
N SER A 182 12.63 -12.47 -6.07
CA SER A 182 13.43 -11.28 -5.73
C SER A 182 13.66 -10.43 -6.96
N VAL A 183 13.38 -9.14 -6.87
CA VAL A 183 13.51 -8.20 -7.99
C VAL A 183 14.81 -7.41 -7.89
N THR A 184 15.58 -7.41 -8.97
CA THR A 184 16.92 -6.84 -9.04
C THR A 184 17.15 -6.06 -10.35
N LYS A 185 18.27 -5.39 -10.45
CA LYS A 185 18.87 -4.85 -11.69
C LYS A 185 20.39 -4.89 -11.62
N SER A 186 20.95 -5.96 -11.07
CA SER A 186 22.38 -6.13 -10.81
C SER A 186 23.25 -6.10 -12.05
N ASN A 187 22.68 -6.40 -13.24
CA ASN A 187 23.38 -6.25 -14.52
C ASN A 187 23.70 -4.78 -14.87
N ALA A 188 23.03 -3.80 -14.24
CA ALA A 188 23.23 -2.37 -14.47
C ALA A 188 23.66 -1.64 -13.18
N GLN A 189 23.04 -1.95 -12.05
CA GLN A 189 23.33 -1.34 -10.74
C GLN A 189 24.31 -2.24 -9.96
N ARG A 190 25.57 -2.18 -10.36
CA ARG A 190 26.64 -3.10 -9.95
C ARG A 190 26.99 -3.10 -8.46
N TYR A 191 26.56 -2.14 -7.67
CA TYR A 191 26.83 -2.09 -6.24
C TYR A 191 25.58 -2.40 -5.43
N SER A 192 24.54 -1.60 -5.58
CA SER A 192 23.31 -1.72 -4.77
C SER A 192 22.54 -3.01 -5.05
N MET A 193 22.34 -3.35 -6.32
CA MET A 193 21.56 -4.53 -6.67
C MET A 193 22.39 -5.83 -6.65
N VAL A 194 23.70 -5.78 -6.84
CA VAL A 194 24.57 -6.93 -6.54
C VAL A 194 24.54 -7.23 -5.04
N PHE A 195 24.62 -6.21 -4.18
CA PHE A 195 24.46 -6.38 -2.74
C PHE A 195 23.09 -6.95 -2.35
N TRP A 196 22.01 -6.55 -3.05
CA TRP A 196 20.67 -7.12 -2.89
C TRP A 196 20.66 -8.61 -3.25
N ASP A 197 21.23 -8.99 -4.38
CA ASP A 197 21.30 -10.39 -4.84
C ASP A 197 22.12 -11.26 -3.89
N GLU A 198 23.32 -10.82 -3.48
CA GLU A 198 24.16 -11.52 -2.50
C GLU A 198 23.43 -11.73 -1.17
N THR A 199 22.64 -10.73 -0.73
CA THR A 199 21.87 -10.83 0.50
C THR A 199 20.73 -11.82 0.34
N THR A 200 20.05 -11.83 -0.81
CA THR A 200 18.99 -12.80 -1.14
C THR A 200 19.54 -14.22 -1.14
N GLU A 201 20.67 -14.46 -1.82
CA GLU A 201 21.32 -15.77 -1.88
C GLU A 201 21.73 -16.26 -0.49
N ARG A 202 22.35 -15.41 0.33
CA ARG A 202 22.73 -15.76 1.69
C ARG A 202 21.53 -16.14 2.55
N LEU A 203 20.44 -15.36 2.47
CA LEU A 203 19.23 -15.63 3.24
C LEU A 203 18.50 -16.89 2.75
N SER A 204 18.51 -17.21 1.47
CA SER A 204 17.85 -18.40 0.94
C SER A 204 18.34 -19.69 1.62
N ALA A 205 19.60 -19.74 2.06
CA ALA A 205 20.14 -20.85 2.80
C ALA A 205 19.49 -21.04 4.20
N GLU A 206 18.90 -19.98 4.76
CA GLU A 206 18.17 -20.02 6.05
C GLU A 206 16.68 -20.45 5.86
N TYR A 207 16.20 -20.46 4.60
CA TYR A 207 14.82 -20.80 4.22
C TYR A 207 14.76 -21.90 3.15
N PRO A 208 15.25 -23.13 3.44
CA PRO A 208 15.35 -24.21 2.44
C PRO A 208 13.99 -24.73 1.96
N ASP A 209 12.92 -24.34 2.61
CA ASP A 209 11.53 -24.65 2.29
C ASP A 209 10.88 -23.61 1.35
N VAL A 210 11.61 -22.56 0.95
CA VAL A 210 11.13 -21.53 0.02
C VAL A 210 11.89 -21.62 -1.30
N GLU A 211 11.15 -21.77 -2.40
CA GLU A 211 11.68 -21.69 -3.76
C GLU A 211 11.97 -20.24 -4.12
N VAL A 212 13.25 -19.92 -4.35
CA VAL A 212 13.69 -18.55 -4.65
C VAL A 212 14.03 -18.40 -6.13
N SER A 213 13.49 -17.38 -6.77
CA SER A 213 13.88 -16.95 -8.11
C SER A 213 14.26 -15.48 -8.12
N SER A 214 15.19 -15.10 -8.98
CA SER A 214 15.63 -13.70 -9.16
C SER A 214 15.30 -13.22 -10.56
N TYR A 215 14.73 -12.03 -10.67
CA TYR A 215 14.36 -11.41 -11.95
C TYR A 215 14.84 -9.97 -12.00
N HIS A 216 15.42 -9.57 -13.12
CA HIS A 216 15.58 -8.15 -13.40
C HIS A 216 14.21 -7.48 -13.51
N ILE A 217 14.11 -6.21 -13.08
CA ILE A 217 12.85 -5.45 -13.00
C ILE A 217 12.05 -5.47 -14.33
N ASP A 218 12.74 -5.34 -15.46
CA ASP A 218 12.14 -5.40 -16.80
C ASP A 218 11.58 -6.81 -17.13
N ALA A 219 12.31 -7.86 -16.77
CA ALA A 219 11.83 -9.24 -16.92
C ALA A 219 10.65 -9.54 -15.96
N MET A 220 10.69 -9.02 -14.73
CA MET A 220 9.59 -9.16 -13.78
C MET A 220 8.32 -8.45 -14.29
N ALA A 221 8.44 -7.23 -14.80
CA ALA A 221 7.31 -6.50 -15.38
C ALA A 221 6.67 -7.27 -16.54
N ALA A 222 7.49 -7.85 -17.44
CA ALA A 222 6.99 -8.70 -18.50
C ALA A 222 6.32 -9.97 -17.95
N ARG A 223 6.88 -10.62 -16.93
CA ARG A 223 6.33 -11.82 -16.32
C ARG A 223 4.98 -11.58 -15.64
N MET A 224 4.81 -10.45 -14.95
CA MET A 224 3.52 -10.07 -14.34
C MET A 224 2.38 -9.95 -15.36
N VAL A 225 2.72 -9.62 -16.63
CA VAL A 225 1.73 -9.55 -17.71
C VAL A 225 1.54 -10.88 -18.42
N MET A 226 2.63 -11.63 -18.67
CA MET A 226 2.62 -12.82 -19.51
C MET A 226 2.28 -14.11 -18.76
N ALA A 227 2.64 -14.21 -17.48
CA ALA A 227 2.47 -15.41 -16.67
C ALA A 227 2.29 -15.05 -15.17
N PRO A 228 1.29 -14.21 -14.80
CA PRO A 228 1.09 -13.76 -13.42
C PRO A 228 0.81 -14.93 -12.46
N GLU A 229 0.18 -16.01 -12.93
CA GLU A 229 -0.11 -17.22 -12.17
C GLU A 229 1.13 -17.97 -11.70
N SER A 230 2.29 -17.66 -12.26
CA SER A 230 3.57 -18.27 -11.86
C SER A 230 4.21 -17.59 -10.64
N LEU A 231 3.67 -16.43 -10.20
CA LEU A 231 4.17 -15.63 -9.10
C LEU A 231 3.32 -15.85 -7.84
N ASP A 232 3.96 -15.80 -6.68
CA ASP A 232 3.32 -15.84 -5.35
C ASP A 232 3.75 -14.62 -4.56
N VAL A 233 4.95 -14.61 -3.96
CA VAL A 233 5.48 -13.44 -3.27
C VAL A 233 6.58 -12.79 -4.11
N VAL A 234 6.46 -11.48 -4.32
CA VAL A 234 7.45 -10.66 -5.04
C VAL A 234 8.03 -9.65 -4.07
N VAL A 235 9.34 -9.64 -3.87
CA VAL A 235 10.04 -8.66 -3.03
C VAL A 235 10.91 -7.74 -3.87
N ALA A 236 10.82 -6.44 -3.63
CA ALA A 236 11.49 -5.42 -4.44
C ALA A 236 11.98 -4.23 -3.61
N SER A 237 12.95 -3.50 -4.16
CA SER A 237 13.36 -2.18 -3.64
C SER A 237 12.21 -1.18 -3.69
N ASN A 238 12.42 -0.02 -3.09
CA ASN A 238 11.40 1.01 -2.99
C ASN A 238 10.84 1.42 -4.36
N LEU A 239 11.70 1.82 -5.31
CA LEU A 239 11.27 2.25 -6.64
C LEU A 239 10.74 1.09 -7.48
N PHE A 240 11.43 -0.05 -7.46
CA PHE A 240 10.97 -1.19 -8.26
C PHE A 240 9.63 -1.73 -7.76
N GLY A 241 9.44 -1.77 -6.44
CA GLY A 241 8.17 -2.12 -5.82
C GLY A 241 7.05 -1.16 -6.19
N ASP A 242 7.33 0.15 -6.24
CA ASP A 242 6.35 1.16 -6.65
C ASP A 242 5.85 0.92 -8.08
N ILE A 243 6.78 0.78 -9.02
CA ILE A 243 6.45 0.55 -10.44
C ILE A 243 5.68 -0.77 -10.63
N LEU A 244 6.16 -1.86 -10.01
CA LEU A 244 5.53 -3.18 -10.18
C LEU A 244 4.13 -3.25 -9.56
N THR A 245 3.90 -2.54 -8.47
CA THR A 245 2.59 -2.57 -7.81
C THR A 245 1.53 -1.74 -8.53
N ASP A 246 1.90 -0.71 -9.27
CA ASP A 246 0.98 -0.02 -10.18
C ASP A 246 0.63 -0.89 -11.39
N LEU A 247 1.61 -1.65 -11.91
CA LEU A 247 1.34 -2.68 -12.91
C LEU A 247 0.41 -3.77 -12.33
N GLY A 248 0.67 -4.22 -11.10
CA GLY A 248 -0.20 -5.14 -10.36
C GLY A 248 -1.63 -4.63 -10.23
N ALA A 249 -1.78 -3.34 -9.89
CA ALA A 249 -3.08 -2.68 -9.83
C ALA A 249 -3.79 -2.68 -11.19
N ALA A 250 -3.07 -2.42 -12.27
CA ALA A 250 -3.63 -2.43 -13.63
C ALA A 250 -4.14 -3.83 -14.02
N ILE A 251 -3.35 -4.88 -13.78
CA ILE A 251 -3.74 -6.24 -14.16
C ILE A 251 -4.89 -6.82 -13.32
N GLN A 252 -5.11 -6.34 -12.10
CA GLN A 252 -6.23 -6.74 -11.24
C GLN A 252 -7.54 -5.97 -11.49
N GLY A 253 -7.60 -5.13 -12.54
CA GLY A 253 -8.80 -4.39 -12.91
C GLY A 253 -8.78 -2.89 -12.56
N GLY A 254 -7.66 -2.38 -12.05
CA GLY A 254 -7.43 -0.95 -11.82
C GLY A 254 -7.20 -0.56 -10.37
N LEU A 255 -6.79 0.69 -10.18
CA LEU A 255 -6.40 1.27 -8.88
C LEU A 255 -7.53 1.24 -7.82
N GLY A 256 -8.80 1.23 -8.24
CA GLY A 256 -9.95 1.13 -7.32
C GLY A 256 -10.04 -0.19 -6.54
N PHE A 257 -9.21 -1.18 -6.90
CA PHE A 257 -9.10 -2.48 -6.22
C PHE A 257 -7.76 -2.67 -5.51
N ALA A 258 -6.83 -1.71 -5.65
CA ALA A 258 -5.47 -1.83 -5.16
C ALA A 258 -5.37 -1.40 -3.69
N ALA A 259 -5.37 -2.36 -2.78
CA ALA A 259 -5.15 -2.18 -1.36
C ALA A 259 -3.66 -2.13 -1.01
N SER A 260 -3.32 -1.48 0.09
CA SER A 260 -1.95 -1.37 0.58
C SER A 260 -1.88 -1.30 2.11
N ALA A 261 -0.79 -1.82 2.65
CA ALA A 261 -0.44 -1.71 4.06
C ALA A 261 1.04 -1.33 4.21
N ASN A 262 1.31 -0.28 4.98
CA ASN A 262 2.66 0.11 5.40
C ASN A 262 2.89 -0.43 6.81
N ILE A 263 3.63 -1.50 6.91
CA ILE A 263 3.73 -2.29 8.14
C ILE A 263 5.03 -1.99 8.89
N ASN A 264 4.91 -1.80 10.20
CA ASN A 264 5.98 -2.01 11.15
C ASN A 264 5.83 -3.44 11.69
N PRO A 265 6.58 -4.43 11.15
CA PRO A 265 6.41 -5.83 11.54
C PRO A 265 6.74 -6.09 13.01
N ASP A 266 7.60 -5.28 13.62
CA ASP A 266 7.95 -5.40 15.04
C ASP A 266 6.83 -4.89 15.98
N ARG A 267 5.80 -4.24 15.41
CA ARG A 267 4.68 -3.63 16.16
C ARG A 267 5.11 -2.63 17.23
N SER A 268 6.28 -2.04 17.08
CA SER A 268 6.84 -1.04 18.01
C SER A 268 6.25 0.36 17.80
N ALA A 269 5.53 0.55 16.71
CA ALA A 269 4.82 1.78 16.34
C ALA A 269 3.62 1.44 15.46
N PRO A 270 2.65 2.37 15.30
CA PRO A 270 1.48 2.15 14.46
C PRO A 270 1.85 1.84 13.00
N SER A 271 1.16 0.87 12.40
CA SER A 271 1.16 0.62 10.95
C SER A 271 0.09 1.46 10.28
N MET A 272 0.25 1.76 8.98
CA MET A 272 -0.66 2.59 8.20
C MET A 272 -1.22 1.82 7.01
N PHE A 273 -2.52 1.92 6.82
CA PHE A 273 -3.28 1.21 5.79
C PHE A 273 -3.94 2.22 4.87
N GLU A 274 -3.76 2.05 3.57
CA GLU A 274 -4.21 3.03 2.57
C GLU A 274 -4.48 2.36 1.23
N PRO A 275 -5.46 2.83 0.42
CA PRO A 275 -5.53 2.42 -0.98
C PRO A 275 -4.34 2.98 -1.76
N VAL A 276 -3.97 2.31 -2.86
CA VAL A 276 -2.84 2.73 -3.72
C VAL A 276 -3.19 3.96 -4.55
N HIS A 277 -4.48 4.15 -4.88
CA HIS A 277 -4.91 5.28 -5.71
C HIS A 277 -4.66 6.64 -5.04
N GLY A 278 -4.39 7.65 -5.85
CA GLY A 278 -4.26 9.04 -5.40
C GLY A 278 -5.60 9.71 -5.08
N SER A 279 -5.54 11.00 -4.80
CA SER A 279 -6.69 11.82 -4.38
C SER A 279 -7.73 12.11 -5.47
N ALA A 280 -7.36 11.97 -6.75
CA ALA A 280 -8.21 12.21 -7.92
C ALA A 280 -9.18 13.40 -7.74
N PRO A 281 -8.68 14.64 -7.56
CA PRO A 281 -9.50 15.80 -7.22
C PRO A 281 -10.61 16.11 -8.24
N ASP A 282 -10.40 15.70 -9.48
CA ASP A 282 -11.33 15.97 -10.59
C ASP A 282 -12.64 15.20 -10.47
N ILE A 283 -12.65 14.08 -9.74
CA ILE A 283 -13.85 13.26 -9.50
C ILE A 283 -14.29 13.26 -8.03
N ALA A 284 -13.59 13.98 -7.18
CA ALA A 284 -13.98 14.16 -5.79
C ALA A 284 -15.38 14.79 -5.69
N HIS A 285 -16.15 14.39 -4.71
CA HIS A 285 -17.53 14.83 -4.47
C HIS A 285 -18.58 14.44 -5.52
N LEU A 286 -18.19 13.70 -6.58
CA LEU A 286 -19.15 13.16 -7.54
C LEU A 286 -19.86 11.90 -7.01
N GLY A 287 -19.38 11.34 -5.91
CA GLY A 287 -19.87 10.10 -5.31
C GLY A 287 -19.70 8.87 -6.21
N ILE A 288 -18.65 8.84 -7.02
CA ILE A 288 -18.33 7.76 -7.98
C ILE A 288 -17.01 7.05 -7.67
N ALA A 289 -16.34 7.43 -6.59
CA ALA A 289 -15.12 6.75 -6.14
C ALA A 289 -15.44 5.30 -5.77
N ASN A 290 -14.63 4.36 -6.26
CA ASN A 290 -14.74 2.96 -5.83
C ASN A 290 -14.07 2.79 -4.46
N PRO A 291 -14.81 2.46 -3.38
CA PRO A 291 -14.25 2.36 -2.04
C PRO A 291 -13.58 1.01 -1.74
N ILE A 292 -13.61 0.06 -2.67
CA ILE A 292 -13.17 -1.33 -2.44
C ILE A 292 -11.71 -1.38 -1.99
N ALA A 293 -10.82 -0.62 -2.63
CA ALA A 293 -9.41 -0.58 -2.24
C ALA A 293 -9.21 -0.11 -0.78
N ALA A 294 -9.94 0.92 -0.34
CA ALA A 294 -9.89 1.43 1.02
C ALA A 294 -10.49 0.44 2.03
N ILE A 295 -11.61 -0.21 1.68
CA ILE A 295 -12.24 -1.25 2.51
C ILE A 295 -11.31 -2.46 2.65
N TRP A 296 -10.66 -2.89 1.56
CA TRP A 296 -9.68 -3.97 1.60
C TRP A 296 -8.45 -3.60 2.44
N SER A 297 -7.92 -2.37 2.30
CA SER A 297 -6.85 -1.87 3.18
C SER A 297 -7.27 -1.89 4.65
N GLY A 298 -8.54 -1.58 4.93
CA GLY A 298 -9.15 -1.72 6.25
C GLY A 298 -9.23 -3.18 6.72
N ALA A 299 -9.52 -4.14 5.83
CA ALA A 299 -9.47 -5.56 6.17
C ALA A 299 -8.04 -6.00 6.53
N MET A 300 -7.02 -5.53 5.79
CA MET A 300 -5.62 -5.75 6.12
C MET A 300 -5.26 -5.14 7.49
N MET A 301 -5.84 -4.00 7.85
CA MET A 301 -5.69 -3.41 9.19
C MET A 301 -6.28 -4.31 10.26
N LEU A 302 -7.47 -4.85 10.07
CA LEU A 302 -8.08 -5.79 11.04
C LEU A 302 -7.23 -7.04 11.21
N GLU A 303 -6.71 -7.60 10.12
CA GLU A 303 -5.80 -8.75 10.17
C GLU A 303 -4.52 -8.42 10.97
N HIS A 304 -3.91 -7.27 10.72
CA HIS A 304 -2.75 -6.79 11.45
C HIS A 304 -3.04 -6.62 12.95
N LEU A 305 -4.22 -6.15 13.31
CA LEU A 305 -4.66 -6.02 14.71
C LEU A 305 -4.99 -7.38 15.37
N GLY A 306 -4.96 -8.48 14.61
CA GLY A 306 -5.24 -9.84 15.09
C GLY A 306 -6.70 -10.23 15.00
N GLU A 307 -7.55 -9.43 14.36
CA GLU A 307 -8.98 -9.69 14.13
C GLU A 307 -9.18 -10.41 12.78
N THR A 308 -8.48 -11.52 12.58
CA THR A 308 -8.41 -12.28 11.30
C THR A 308 -9.78 -12.77 10.85
N GLY A 309 -10.64 -13.17 11.79
CA GLY A 309 -12.01 -13.61 11.47
C GLY A 309 -12.87 -12.47 10.91
N ALA A 310 -12.73 -11.26 11.46
CA ALA A 310 -13.42 -10.07 10.96
C ALA A 310 -12.85 -9.63 9.59
N ALA A 311 -11.53 -9.68 9.44
CA ALA A 311 -10.86 -9.39 8.16
C ALA A 311 -11.36 -10.32 7.05
N GLY A 312 -11.43 -11.62 7.30
CA GLY A 312 -11.95 -12.61 6.35
C GLY A 312 -13.40 -12.34 5.95
N LYS A 313 -14.25 -11.96 6.89
CA LYS A 313 -15.65 -11.59 6.60
C LYS A 313 -15.75 -10.33 5.72
N VAL A 314 -14.92 -9.32 5.97
CA VAL A 314 -14.88 -8.11 5.13
C VAL A 314 -14.44 -8.49 3.71
N MET A 315 -13.43 -9.33 3.56
CA MET A 315 -12.99 -9.79 2.24
C MET A 315 -14.09 -10.60 1.52
N ALA A 316 -14.74 -11.52 2.20
CA ALA A 316 -15.88 -12.28 1.63
C ALA A 316 -17.03 -11.36 1.20
N ALA A 317 -17.31 -10.30 1.98
CA ALA A 317 -18.34 -9.31 1.63
C ALA A 317 -17.97 -8.48 0.39
N ILE A 318 -16.68 -8.10 0.23
CA ILE A 318 -16.17 -7.47 -0.98
C ILE A 318 -16.39 -8.40 -2.19
N GLU A 319 -15.94 -9.65 -2.09
CA GLU A 319 -16.06 -10.65 -3.16
C GLU A 319 -17.52 -10.93 -3.55
N ALA A 320 -18.39 -11.08 -2.57
CA ALA A 320 -19.81 -11.25 -2.82
C ALA A 320 -20.46 -10.02 -3.50
N THR A 321 -19.97 -8.83 -3.20
CA THR A 321 -20.43 -7.58 -3.82
C THR A 321 -19.99 -7.48 -5.27
N THR A 322 -18.70 -7.68 -5.53
CA THR A 322 -18.13 -7.61 -6.90
C THR A 322 -18.66 -8.75 -7.80
N ALA A 323 -18.87 -9.95 -7.26
CA ALA A 323 -19.47 -11.08 -7.99
C ALA A 323 -20.89 -10.76 -8.52
N ARG A 324 -21.63 -9.87 -7.85
CA ARG A 324 -22.93 -9.35 -8.32
C ARG A 324 -22.80 -8.22 -9.35
N GLY A 325 -21.57 -7.84 -9.73
CA GLY A 325 -21.26 -6.75 -10.64
C GLY A 325 -21.32 -5.37 -10.01
N ILE A 326 -21.51 -5.26 -8.68
CA ILE A 326 -21.55 -3.97 -7.96
C ILE A 326 -20.13 -3.57 -7.59
N GLY A 327 -19.72 -2.36 -7.99
CA GLY A 327 -18.35 -1.88 -7.82
C GLY A 327 -17.30 -2.62 -8.67
N ALA A 328 -17.72 -3.55 -9.52
CA ALA A 328 -16.82 -4.34 -10.38
C ALA A 328 -16.30 -3.58 -11.59
N SER A 329 -16.90 -2.44 -11.93
CA SER A 329 -16.50 -1.58 -13.06
C SER A 329 -16.29 -0.15 -12.59
N PRO A 330 -15.16 0.49 -12.93
CA PRO A 330 -14.88 1.86 -12.53
C PRO A 330 -15.98 2.84 -12.98
N GLY A 331 -16.41 3.72 -12.05
CA GLY A 331 -17.35 4.82 -12.34
C GLY A 331 -18.79 4.42 -12.68
N ARG A 332 -19.12 3.13 -12.66
CA ARG A 332 -20.48 2.64 -12.95
C ARG A 332 -21.43 2.84 -11.78
N ASP A 333 -20.96 2.50 -10.59
CA ASP A 333 -21.79 2.52 -9.38
C ASP A 333 -21.38 3.69 -8.47
N LYS A 334 -22.31 4.15 -7.66
CA LYS A 334 -22.05 5.18 -6.66
C LYS A 334 -21.32 4.59 -5.45
N THR A 335 -20.44 5.39 -4.84
CA THR A 335 -19.68 5.03 -3.64
C THR A 335 -20.57 4.48 -2.54
N ASP A 336 -21.69 5.17 -2.26
CA ASP A 336 -22.65 4.76 -1.23
C ASP A 336 -23.33 3.43 -1.56
N ALA A 337 -23.66 3.19 -2.82
CA ALA A 337 -24.29 1.93 -3.25
C ALA A 337 -23.33 0.74 -3.08
N ILE A 338 -22.04 0.92 -3.43
CA ILE A 338 -21.02 -0.11 -3.22
C ILE A 338 -20.86 -0.37 -1.72
N THR A 339 -20.73 0.69 -0.92
CA THR A 339 -20.57 0.61 0.54
C THR A 339 -21.75 -0.12 1.19
N ALA A 340 -22.99 0.25 0.85
CA ALA A 340 -24.19 -0.39 1.34
C ALA A 340 -24.25 -1.88 0.97
N SER A 341 -23.81 -2.23 -0.26
CA SER A 341 -23.76 -3.61 -0.72
C SER A 341 -22.76 -4.45 0.08
N VAL A 342 -21.55 -3.91 0.37
CA VAL A 342 -20.56 -4.59 1.21
C VAL A 342 -21.09 -4.76 2.65
N ILE A 343 -21.69 -3.72 3.23
CA ILE A 343 -22.29 -3.80 4.58
C ILE A 343 -23.40 -4.85 4.64
N SER A 344 -24.26 -4.92 3.62
CA SER A 344 -25.32 -5.93 3.55
C SER A 344 -24.76 -7.35 3.41
N ALA A 345 -23.61 -7.51 2.77
CA ALA A 345 -22.96 -8.81 2.62
C ALA A 345 -22.19 -9.28 3.87
N LEU A 346 -22.00 -8.39 4.86
CA LEU A 346 -21.49 -8.77 6.18
C LEU A 346 -22.56 -9.47 7.04
N ASP A 347 -23.82 -9.33 6.68
CA ASP A 347 -24.95 -9.96 7.35
C ASP A 347 -25.03 -11.44 7.06
#